data_2eaf55e838dcf3a9f49b12f444788ab6
#
_entry.id   2eaf55e838dcf3a9f49b12f444788ab6
#
_cell.length_a   1.000
_cell.length_b   1.000
_cell.length_c   1.000
_cell.angle_alpha   90.00
_cell.angle_beta   90.00
_cell.angle_gamma   90.00
#
_symmetry.space_group_name_H-M   'P 1'
#
loop_
_entity.id
_entity.type
_entity.pdbx_description
1 polymer ?
#
loop_
_entity_poly.entity_id
_entity_poly.type
_entity_poly.pdbx_seq_one_letter_code
_entity_poly.pdbx_strand_id
1 'polypeptide(L)'
;MPLPMQNRLITELTRTDIVDSLLLDKENPFHGNLDMISFLKRVWPLDSMPSEDSRFHNAAGDIWQHTVNNNDYDDATLLYRRLGINEVSDTQFIHFLETCLSPIVARDPNRIEALAAVFNTYLKNDGFVARPTGQISGRTIYKIVSTTGAEIIETYEVVLSFAGEDRVYVEKVANLLRLYDVLLFYDNYEEASLWGKNLTEHLHKVYSGSARYCVMFISKHYADKVWPTHERRSAFEKAIEAKEEYILAARFDNTDIPGLHKHIVYIDLRKKTPEELTMLILQKLGREGVPF
;
A
#
# COMPACT_ATOMS: atom_id res chain seq x y z
N MET A 1 -13.40 -19.95 -0.81
CA MET A 1 -13.80 -19.54 0.54
C MET A 1 -13.24 -18.16 0.77
N PRO A 2 -14.04 -17.15 1.13
CA PRO A 2 -13.50 -15.87 1.50
C PRO A 2 -12.60 -16.04 2.72
N LEU A 3 -11.43 -15.39 2.69
CA LEU A 3 -10.47 -15.38 3.79
C LEU A 3 -11.14 -14.89 5.09
N PRO A 4 -10.72 -15.39 6.27
CA PRO A 4 -11.25 -14.88 7.53
C PRO A 4 -11.05 -13.37 7.57
N MET A 5 -12.10 -12.64 7.93
CA MET A 5 -12.05 -11.19 8.16
C MET A 5 -10.91 -10.91 9.14
N GLN A 6 -9.79 -10.44 8.61
CA GLN A 6 -8.72 -9.91 9.44
C GLN A 6 -9.30 -8.72 10.21
N ASN A 7 -8.83 -8.50 11.44
CA ASN A 7 -9.17 -7.40 12.33
C ASN A 7 -8.97 -6.05 11.62
N ARG A 8 -9.94 -5.65 10.80
CA ARG A 8 -9.97 -4.32 10.21
C ARG A 8 -10.31 -3.33 11.32
N LEU A 9 -9.54 -2.26 11.38
CA LEU A 9 -9.74 -1.19 12.36
C LEU A 9 -11.00 -0.38 12.02
N ILE A 10 -11.25 -0.17 10.70
CA ILE A 10 -12.49 0.45 10.20
C ILE A 10 -13.37 -0.67 9.66
N THR A 11 -14.49 -0.91 10.33
CA THR A 11 -15.40 -2.01 10.01
C THR A 11 -16.03 -1.85 8.63
N GLU A 12 -16.45 -2.97 8.03
CA GLU A 12 -17.15 -2.97 6.74
C GLU A 12 -18.43 -2.13 6.79
N LEU A 13 -19.15 -2.15 7.91
CA LEU A 13 -20.35 -1.35 8.09
C LEU A 13 -20.04 0.15 8.00
N THR A 14 -19.03 0.61 8.74
CA THR A 14 -18.58 2.01 8.69
C THR A 14 -18.13 2.43 7.29
N ARG A 15 -17.41 1.55 6.58
CA ARG A 15 -16.98 1.79 5.19
C ARG A 15 -18.17 1.94 4.25
N THR A 16 -19.11 1.01 4.33
CA THR A 16 -20.33 1.03 3.51
C THR A 16 -21.14 2.29 3.78
N ASP A 17 -21.40 2.64 5.04
CA ASP A 17 -22.15 3.86 5.40
C ASP A 17 -21.50 5.13 4.84
N ILE A 18 -20.17 5.22 4.92
CA ILE A 18 -19.42 6.37 4.38
C ILE A 18 -19.50 6.41 2.85
N VAL A 19 -19.26 5.29 2.18
CA VAL A 19 -19.28 5.23 0.71
C VAL A 19 -20.70 5.50 0.20
N ASP A 20 -21.72 4.92 0.80
CA ASP A 20 -23.12 5.19 0.45
C ASP A 20 -23.48 6.67 0.63
N SER A 21 -22.99 7.32 1.70
CA SER A 21 -23.20 8.75 1.90
C SER A 21 -22.57 9.60 0.78
N LEU A 22 -21.40 9.19 0.27
CA LEU A 22 -20.75 9.84 -0.88
C LEU A 22 -21.54 9.63 -2.19
N LEU A 23 -22.08 8.42 -2.39
CA LEU A 23 -22.84 8.07 -3.59
C LEU A 23 -24.22 8.73 -3.66
N LEU A 24 -24.79 9.09 -2.51
CA LEU A 24 -26.07 9.80 -2.42
C LEU A 24 -25.96 11.28 -2.82
N ASP A 25 -24.80 11.90 -2.67
CA ASP A 25 -24.56 13.31 -3.03
C ASP A 25 -24.23 13.46 -4.53
N LYS A 26 -25.26 13.35 -5.36
CA LYS A 26 -25.13 13.45 -6.83
C LYS A 26 -24.70 14.83 -7.33
N GLU A 27 -24.96 15.87 -6.55
CA GLU A 27 -24.55 17.24 -6.91
C GLU A 27 -23.05 17.45 -6.69
N ASN A 28 -22.48 16.66 -5.80
CA ASN A 28 -21.09 16.76 -5.41
C ASN A 28 -20.42 15.38 -5.45
N PRO A 29 -20.02 14.91 -6.63
CA PRO A 29 -19.42 13.58 -6.76
C PRO A 29 -18.12 13.47 -5.93
N PHE A 30 -17.79 12.26 -5.44
CA PHE A 30 -16.66 12.02 -4.54
C PHE A 30 -15.31 12.42 -5.17
N HIS A 31 -15.17 12.37 -6.49
CA HIS A 31 -13.98 12.80 -7.20
C HIS A 31 -13.89 14.34 -7.38
N GLY A 32 -14.93 15.07 -6.99
CA GLY A 32 -14.95 16.53 -6.96
C GLY A 32 -14.70 17.20 -8.32
N ASN A 33 -13.66 18.04 -8.37
CA ASN A 33 -13.27 18.77 -9.58
C ASN A 33 -12.29 18.00 -10.50
N LEU A 34 -11.89 16.80 -10.12
CA LEU A 34 -11.05 15.95 -10.97
C LEU A 34 -11.93 15.09 -11.88
N ASP A 35 -11.39 14.74 -13.04
CA ASP A 35 -11.96 13.62 -13.79
C ASP A 35 -11.78 12.32 -12.99
N MET A 36 -12.67 11.35 -13.21
CA MET A 36 -12.73 10.09 -12.48
C MET A 36 -11.38 9.37 -12.48
N ILE A 37 -10.73 9.22 -13.63
CA ILE A 37 -9.46 8.50 -13.75
C ILE A 37 -8.35 9.21 -12.97
N SER A 38 -8.26 10.54 -13.07
CA SER A 38 -7.26 11.32 -12.32
C SER A 38 -7.46 11.25 -10.81
N PHE A 39 -8.69 11.15 -10.34
CA PHE A 39 -8.99 10.90 -8.93
C PHE A 39 -8.57 9.48 -8.53
N LEU A 40 -9.03 8.47 -9.25
CA LEU A 40 -8.78 7.07 -8.92
C LEU A 40 -7.29 6.72 -8.93
N LYS A 41 -6.49 7.27 -9.86
CA LYS A 41 -5.02 7.09 -9.90
C LYS A 41 -4.30 7.61 -8.66
N ARG A 42 -4.93 8.46 -7.86
CA ARG A 42 -4.36 8.92 -6.58
C ARG A 42 -4.47 7.88 -5.49
N VAL A 43 -5.47 6.99 -5.58
CA VAL A 43 -5.79 5.99 -4.56
C VAL A 43 -5.42 4.58 -5.00
N TRP A 44 -5.60 4.27 -6.29
CA TRP A 44 -5.32 2.95 -6.88
C TRP A 44 -4.25 3.03 -7.96
N PRO A 45 -3.36 2.05 -8.05
CA PRO A 45 -2.34 2.00 -9.09
C PRO A 45 -2.91 1.49 -10.43
N LEU A 46 -3.90 2.20 -10.99
CA LEU A 46 -4.69 1.76 -12.16
C LEU A 46 -3.85 1.37 -13.38
N ASP A 47 -2.68 1.99 -13.54
CA ASP A 47 -1.80 1.69 -14.67
C ASP A 47 -1.11 0.32 -14.56
N SER A 48 -1.02 -0.24 -13.35
CA SER A 48 -0.48 -1.58 -13.09
C SER A 48 -1.55 -2.61 -12.72
N MET A 49 -2.80 -2.19 -12.49
CA MET A 49 -3.92 -3.10 -12.26
C MET A 49 -4.37 -3.75 -13.57
N PRO A 50 -4.74 -5.04 -13.56
CA PRO A 50 -5.21 -5.71 -14.76
C PRO A 50 -6.54 -5.11 -15.24
N SER A 51 -6.70 -5.11 -16.55
CA SER A 51 -7.99 -4.83 -17.17
C SER A 51 -8.93 -6.03 -17.03
N GLU A 52 -10.22 -5.78 -16.81
CA GLU A 52 -11.27 -6.79 -16.91
C GLU A 52 -11.76 -6.98 -18.36
N ASP A 53 -11.42 -6.06 -19.25
CA ASP A 53 -11.72 -6.09 -20.66
C ASP A 53 -10.43 -6.34 -21.46
N SER A 54 -10.37 -7.47 -22.17
CA SER A 54 -9.20 -7.91 -22.95
C SER A 54 -8.75 -6.92 -24.03
N ARG A 55 -9.57 -5.92 -24.38
CA ARG A 55 -9.24 -4.85 -25.34
C ARG A 55 -8.29 -3.82 -24.76
N PHE A 56 -8.17 -3.74 -23.44
CA PHE A 56 -7.36 -2.73 -22.75
C PHE A 56 -6.17 -3.36 -22.04
N HIS A 57 -5.09 -2.60 -21.96
CA HIS A 57 -3.85 -3.07 -21.36
C HIS A 57 -3.89 -3.07 -19.82
N ASN A 58 -4.67 -2.16 -19.23
CA ASN A 58 -4.74 -1.95 -17.78
C ASN A 58 -6.12 -1.45 -17.34
N ALA A 59 -6.33 -1.38 -16.02
CA ALA A 59 -7.58 -0.94 -15.43
C ALA A 59 -7.94 0.52 -15.77
N ALA A 60 -6.97 1.40 -15.99
CA ALA A 60 -7.26 2.77 -16.36
C ALA A 60 -8.02 2.85 -17.69
N GLY A 61 -7.66 2.01 -18.67
CA GLY A 61 -8.31 1.97 -19.97
C GLY A 61 -9.72 1.40 -19.91
N ASP A 62 -9.92 0.27 -19.21
CA ASP A 62 -11.24 -0.35 -19.12
C ASP A 62 -12.22 0.49 -18.28
N ILE A 63 -11.77 1.04 -17.14
CA ILE A 63 -12.60 1.92 -16.30
C ILE A 63 -13.02 3.16 -17.10
N TRP A 64 -12.08 3.79 -17.84
CA TRP A 64 -12.43 4.92 -18.70
C TRP A 64 -13.48 4.53 -19.73
N GLN A 65 -13.33 3.39 -20.40
CA GLN A 65 -14.30 2.90 -21.37
C GLN A 65 -15.70 2.75 -20.77
N HIS A 66 -15.78 2.14 -19.58
CA HIS A 66 -17.06 1.86 -18.94
C HIS A 66 -17.69 3.08 -18.27
N THR A 67 -16.90 3.99 -17.71
CA THR A 67 -17.42 5.18 -17.00
C THR A 67 -17.71 6.34 -17.94
N VAL A 68 -16.91 6.53 -19.00
CA VAL A 68 -17.00 7.73 -19.87
C VAL A 68 -17.65 7.42 -21.20
N ASN A 69 -17.23 6.33 -21.88
CA ASN A 69 -17.66 6.07 -23.24
C ASN A 69 -18.95 5.24 -23.30
N ASN A 70 -19.03 4.16 -22.54
CA ASN A 70 -20.22 3.30 -22.50
C ASN A 70 -21.27 3.80 -21.50
N ASN A 71 -20.81 4.47 -20.42
CA ASN A 71 -21.64 4.89 -19.29
C ASN A 71 -22.46 3.73 -18.67
N ASP A 72 -21.83 2.54 -18.56
CA ASP A 72 -22.41 1.32 -18.01
C ASP A 72 -21.85 0.95 -16.62
N TYR A 73 -20.83 1.66 -16.14
CA TYR A 73 -20.43 1.67 -14.72
C TYR A 73 -20.95 2.93 -14.05
N ASP A 74 -21.88 2.76 -13.12
CA ASP A 74 -22.17 3.80 -12.13
C ASP A 74 -21.10 3.82 -11.02
N ASP A 75 -21.09 4.86 -10.22
CA ASP A 75 -20.11 5.05 -9.15
C ASP A 75 -20.15 3.90 -8.12
N ALA A 76 -21.32 3.32 -7.86
CA ALA A 76 -21.46 2.19 -6.95
C ALA A 76 -20.82 0.92 -7.53
N THR A 77 -21.10 0.60 -8.78
CA THR A 77 -20.46 -0.52 -9.50
C THR A 77 -18.94 -0.33 -9.53
N LEU A 78 -18.47 0.90 -9.79
CA LEU A 78 -17.07 1.22 -9.84
C LEU A 78 -16.39 1.02 -8.48
N LEU A 79 -16.90 1.61 -7.40
CA LEU A 79 -16.25 1.57 -6.09
C LEU A 79 -16.39 0.19 -5.43
N TYR A 80 -17.58 -0.42 -5.44
CA TYR A 80 -17.80 -1.68 -4.74
C TYR A 80 -17.32 -2.91 -5.54
N ARG A 81 -17.71 -3.01 -6.81
CA ARG A 81 -17.43 -4.21 -7.60
C ARG A 81 -16.05 -4.16 -8.25
N ARG A 82 -15.72 -3.05 -8.95
CA ARG A 82 -14.49 -2.98 -9.74
C ARG A 82 -13.25 -2.70 -8.89
N LEU A 83 -13.38 -1.86 -7.89
CA LEU A 83 -12.27 -1.41 -7.04
C LEU A 83 -12.26 -2.05 -5.65
N GLY A 84 -13.32 -2.77 -5.27
CA GLY A 84 -13.41 -3.50 -4.01
C GLY A 84 -13.18 -2.61 -2.80
N ILE A 85 -13.84 -1.43 -2.72
CA ILE A 85 -13.56 -0.42 -1.68
C ILE A 85 -13.73 -0.96 -0.25
N ASN A 86 -14.61 -1.93 -0.04
CA ASN A 86 -14.80 -2.57 1.25
C ASN A 86 -13.70 -3.59 1.57
N GLU A 87 -13.02 -4.12 0.56
CA GLU A 87 -11.98 -5.15 0.68
C GLU A 87 -10.57 -4.57 0.82
N VAL A 88 -10.36 -3.30 0.44
CA VAL A 88 -9.03 -2.66 0.55
C VAL A 88 -8.56 -2.54 2.00
N SER A 89 -7.26 -2.36 2.21
CA SER A 89 -6.67 -2.14 3.54
C SER A 89 -7.25 -0.90 4.22
N ASP A 90 -7.17 -0.84 5.57
CA ASP A 90 -7.53 0.38 6.32
C ASP A 90 -6.74 1.59 5.83
N THR A 91 -5.45 1.42 5.55
CA THR A 91 -4.59 2.49 5.01
C THR A 91 -5.10 3.01 3.67
N GLN A 92 -5.46 2.11 2.75
CA GLN A 92 -5.96 2.51 1.44
C GLN A 92 -7.35 3.15 1.53
N PHE A 93 -8.22 2.63 2.40
CA PHE A 93 -9.53 3.24 2.66
C PHE A 93 -9.37 4.65 3.25
N ILE A 94 -8.50 4.82 4.24
CA ILE A 94 -8.16 6.13 4.82
C ILE A 94 -7.60 7.06 3.75
N HIS A 95 -6.71 6.57 2.89
CA HIS A 95 -6.16 7.37 1.79
C HIS A 95 -7.26 7.81 0.81
N PHE A 96 -8.23 6.97 0.52
CA PHE A 96 -9.42 7.33 -0.26
C PHE A 96 -10.20 8.47 0.40
N LEU A 97 -10.53 8.37 1.69
CA LEU A 97 -11.24 9.42 2.44
C LEU A 97 -10.47 10.74 2.47
N GLU A 98 -9.15 10.68 2.75
CA GLU A 98 -8.29 11.87 2.77
C GLU A 98 -8.17 12.50 1.36
N THR A 99 -8.23 11.69 0.31
CA THR A 99 -8.24 12.19 -1.08
C THR A 99 -9.56 12.90 -1.36
N CYS A 100 -10.70 12.39 -0.92
CA CYS A 100 -12.00 13.10 -1.03
C CYS A 100 -11.98 14.45 -0.29
N LEU A 101 -11.30 14.53 0.87
CA LEU A 101 -11.14 15.76 1.66
C LEU A 101 -10.02 16.67 1.17
N SER A 102 -9.31 16.30 0.11
CA SER A 102 -8.20 17.10 -0.40
C SER A 102 -8.67 18.40 -1.07
N PRO A 103 -8.01 19.54 -0.81
CA PRO A 103 -8.29 20.81 -1.49
C PRO A 103 -8.08 20.78 -3.01
N ILE A 104 -7.39 19.77 -3.53
CA ILE A 104 -7.25 19.55 -4.97
C ILE A 104 -8.53 18.95 -5.55
N VAL A 105 -9.21 18.11 -4.79
CA VAL A 105 -10.45 17.43 -5.16
C VAL A 105 -11.64 18.35 -4.89
N ALA A 106 -11.82 18.80 -3.67
CA ALA A 106 -12.89 19.70 -3.28
C ALA A 106 -12.33 21.12 -3.07
N ARG A 107 -12.63 22.05 -3.97
CA ARG A 107 -12.08 23.42 -3.91
C ARG A 107 -12.78 24.31 -2.88
N ASP A 108 -14.05 24.01 -2.58
CA ASP A 108 -14.83 24.76 -1.61
C ASP A 108 -14.50 24.28 -0.18
N PRO A 109 -13.95 25.14 0.70
CA PRO A 109 -13.65 24.81 2.08
C PRO A 109 -14.88 24.36 2.88
N ASN A 110 -16.05 24.96 2.64
CA ASN A 110 -17.28 24.60 3.35
C ASN A 110 -17.73 23.18 3.01
N ARG A 111 -17.52 22.77 1.76
CA ARG A 111 -17.78 21.40 1.32
C ARG A 111 -16.85 20.40 2.00
N ILE A 112 -15.54 20.72 2.10
CA ILE A 112 -14.58 19.84 2.78
C ILE A 112 -14.96 19.66 4.25
N GLU A 113 -15.34 20.74 4.93
CA GLU A 113 -15.77 20.70 6.32
C GLU A 113 -17.06 19.89 6.52
N ALA A 114 -18.06 20.10 5.68
CA ALA A 114 -19.29 19.33 5.68
C ALA A 114 -19.04 17.85 5.44
N LEU A 115 -18.19 17.50 4.46
CA LEU A 115 -17.82 16.13 4.16
C LEU A 115 -17.05 15.48 5.31
N ALA A 116 -16.12 16.19 5.95
CA ALA A 116 -15.40 15.71 7.13
C ALA A 116 -16.38 15.45 8.30
N ALA A 117 -17.39 16.29 8.49
CA ALA A 117 -18.43 16.09 9.49
C ALA A 117 -19.27 14.82 9.22
N VAL A 118 -19.63 14.57 7.96
CA VAL A 118 -20.32 13.33 7.54
C VAL A 118 -19.44 12.12 7.85
N PHE A 119 -18.18 12.11 7.44
CA PHE A 119 -17.26 11.01 7.74
C PHE A 119 -17.15 10.76 9.25
N ASN A 120 -17.05 11.83 10.04
CA ASN A 120 -16.96 11.73 11.49
C ASN A 120 -18.21 11.14 12.15
N THR A 121 -19.36 11.21 11.49
CA THR A 121 -20.58 10.56 12.01
C THR A 121 -20.41 9.05 12.10
N TYR A 122 -19.69 8.46 11.15
CA TYR A 122 -19.47 7.02 11.07
C TYR A 122 -18.13 6.59 11.67
N LEU A 123 -17.03 7.29 11.35
CA LEU A 123 -15.68 6.95 11.79
C LEU A 123 -15.55 6.84 13.33
N LYS A 124 -16.29 7.65 14.08
CA LYS A 124 -16.28 7.62 15.56
C LYS A 124 -16.66 6.25 16.12
N ASN A 125 -17.47 5.47 15.41
CA ASN A 125 -17.89 4.14 15.86
C ASN A 125 -16.73 3.16 15.95
N ASP A 126 -15.70 3.37 15.10
CA ASP A 126 -14.50 2.56 15.07
C ASP A 126 -13.29 3.27 15.72
N GLY A 127 -13.53 4.38 16.41
CA GLY A 127 -12.47 5.11 17.11
C GLY A 127 -11.57 5.95 16.20
N PHE A 128 -12.10 6.44 15.07
CA PHE A 128 -11.39 7.33 14.14
C PHE A 128 -12.09 8.68 13.99
N VAL A 129 -11.33 9.67 13.53
CA VAL A 129 -11.85 11.01 13.24
C VAL A 129 -11.03 11.71 12.16
N ALA A 130 -11.73 12.39 11.25
CA ALA A 130 -11.14 13.35 10.33
C ALA A 130 -10.84 14.66 11.05
N ARG A 131 -9.57 15.05 11.16
CA ARG A 131 -9.13 16.29 11.82
C ARG A 131 -8.35 17.19 10.87
N PRO A 132 -8.49 18.53 11.00
CA PRO A 132 -7.58 19.44 10.34
C PRO A 132 -6.17 19.29 10.95
N THR A 133 -5.15 19.15 10.11
CA THR A 133 -3.76 18.93 10.54
C THR A 133 -2.79 19.98 10.04
N GLY A 134 -3.21 20.85 9.12
CA GLY A 134 -2.37 21.87 8.55
C GLY A 134 -3.05 22.61 7.42
N GLN A 135 -2.26 23.40 6.70
CA GLN A 135 -2.73 24.13 5.51
C GLN A 135 -1.70 24.01 4.38
N ILE A 136 -2.18 23.91 3.15
CA ILE A 136 -1.41 24.08 1.91
C ILE A 136 -2.02 25.21 1.11
N SER A 137 -1.22 26.22 0.79
CA SER A 137 -1.69 27.42 0.06
C SER A 137 -2.96 28.05 0.66
N GLY A 138 -3.00 28.14 2.01
CA GLY A 138 -4.13 28.71 2.75
C GLY A 138 -5.38 27.82 2.83
N ARG A 139 -5.31 26.57 2.38
CA ARG A 139 -6.43 25.61 2.43
C ARG A 139 -6.17 24.52 3.44
N THR A 140 -7.17 24.24 4.27
CA THR A 140 -7.10 23.23 5.32
C THR A 140 -6.93 21.83 4.75
N ILE A 141 -6.01 21.06 5.36
CA ILE A 141 -5.80 19.65 5.07
C ILE A 141 -6.37 18.84 6.23
N TYR A 142 -7.11 17.80 5.91
CA TYR A 142 -7.63 16.83 6.86
C TYR A 142 -6.84 15.52 6.82
N LYS A 143 -6.69 14.91 7.99
CA LYS A 143 -6.16 13.56 8.18
C LYS A 143 -7.13 12.73 9.00
N ILE A 144 -7.22 11.44 8.66
CA ILE A 144 -7.96 10.48 9.47
C ILE A 144 -7.00 9.95 10.54
N VAL A 145 -7.36 10.17 11.79
CA VAL A 145 -6.53 9.76 12.93
C VAL A 145 -7.34 8.96 13.93
N SER A 146 -6.68 8.08 14.67
CA SER A 146 -7.29 7.36 15.77
C SER A 146 -7.61 8.33 16.93
N THR A 147 -8.77 8.19 17.54
CA THR A 147 -9.17 8.97 18.74
C THR A 147 -8.50 8.45 20.00
N THR A 148 -8.04 7.21 20.01
CA THR A 148 -7.36 6.56 21.13
C THR A 148 -5.86 6.83 21.14
N GLY A 149 -5.34 7.57 20.15
CA GLY A 149 -3.89 7.77 19.97
C GLY A 149 -3.14 6.53 19.49
N ALA A 150 -3.85 5.44 19.20
CA ALA A 150 -3.25 4.32 18.50
C ALA A 150 -2.76 4.82 17.14
N GLU A 151 -1.48 4.76 16.89
CA GLU A 151 -0.96 4.94 15.54
C GLU A 151 -1.67 3.91 14.66
N ILE A 152 -2.17 4.36 13.50
CA ILE A 152 -2.52 3.42 12.43
C ILE A 152 -1.18 2.85 12.01
N ILE A 153 -0.81 1.78 12.68
CA ILE A 153 0.38 1.03 12.27
C ILE A 153 -0.04 0.43 10.94
N GLU A 154 0.55 0.94 9.87
CA GLU A 154 0.47 0.30 8.58
C GLU A 154 1.00 -1.13 8.78
N THR A 155 0.10 -2.07 9.05
CA THR A 155 0.46 -3.48 9.18
C THR A 155 0.55 -4.04 7.79
N TYR A 156 1.74 -4.03 7.25
CA TYR A 156 2.02 -4.72 6.00
C TYR A 156 2.10 -6.23 6.25
N GLU A 157 1.69 -7.02 5.28
CA GLU A 157 1.96 -8.45 5.32
C GLU A 157 3.39 -8.73 4.89
N VAL A 158 3.85 -8.00 3.88
CA VAL A 158 5.20 -8.15 3.32
C VAL A 158 5.85 -6.80 3.09
N VAL A 159 7.11 -6.71 3.49
CA VAL A 159 8.03 -5.62 3.12
C VAL A 159 9.00 -6.17 2.09
N LEU A 160 9.20 -5.46 0.97
CA LEU A 160 10.25 -5.77 -0.01
C LEU A 160 11.42 -4.81 0.20
N SER A 161 12.56 -5.37 0.62
CA SER A 161 13.81 -4.62 0.85
C SER A 161 14.82 -4.95 -0.25
N PHE A 162 15.20 -3.97 -1.08
CA PHE A 162 16.02 -4.18 -2.26
C PHE A 162 16.84 -2.95 -2.64
N ALA A 163 17.86 -3.12 -3.49
CA ALA A 163 18.58 -2.02 -4.12
C ALA A 163 17.88 -1.57 -5.42
N GLY A 164 17.95 -0.29 -5.75
CA GLY A 164 17.27 0.25 -6.94
C GLY A 164 17.69 -0.42 -8.26
N GLU A 165 18.92 -0.95 -8.34
CA GLU A 165 19.45 -1.69 -9.47
C GLU A 165 18.71 -3.02 -9.70
N ASP A 166 18.13 -3.60 -8.64
CA ASP A 166 17.39 -4.87 -8.67
C ASP A 166 15.90 -4.66 -8.97
N ARG A 167 15.46 -3.42 -9.17
CA ARG A 167 14.07 -2.99 -9.32
C ARG A 167 13.29 -3.80 -10.34
N VAL A 168 13.85 -4.06 -11.51
CA VAL A 168 13.12 -4.72 -12.62
C VAL A 168 12.53 -6.07 -12.20
N TYR A 169 13.25 -6.83 -11.41
CA TYR A 169 12.77 -8.11 -10.87
C TYR A 169 11.76 -7.88 -9.72
N VAL A 170 12.13 -7.02 -8.77
CA VAL A 170 11.36 -6.81 -7.54
C VAL A 170 9.99 -6.16 -7.83
N GLU A 171 9.92 -5.25 -8.79
CA GLU A 171 8.67 -4.62 -9.22
C GLU A 171 7.69 -5.62 -9.81
N LYS A 172 8.18 -6.60 -10.57
CA LYS A 172 7.32 -7.69 -11.05
C LYS A 172 6.74 -8.50 -9.89
N VAL A 173 7.57 -8.86 -8.90
CA VAL A 173 7.12 -9.54 -7.68
C VAL A 173 6.09 -8.69 -6.92
N ALA A 174 6.36 -7.38 -6.76
CA ALA A 174 5.44 -6.46 -6.09
C ALA A 174 4.09 -6.38 -6.79
N ASN A 175 4.08 -6.27 -8.11
CA ASN A 175 2.85 -6.22 -8.91
C ASN A 175 2.06 -7.53 -8.80
N LEU A 176 2.74 -8.67 -8.85
CA LEU A 176 2.11 -9.96 -8.67
C LEU A 176 1.52 -10.13 -7.25
N LEU A 177 2.26 -9.75 -6.20
CA LEU A 177 1.74 -9.81 -4.83
C LEU A 177 0.49 -8.92 -4.64
N ARG A 178 0.45 -7.75 -5.27
CA ARG A 178 -0.72 -6.87 -5.27
C ARG A 178 -1.94 -7.51 -5.93
N LEU A 179 -1.75 -8.29 -7.00
CA LEU A 179 -2.84 -9.05 -7.63
C LEU A 179 -3.48 -10.08 -6.70
N TYR A 180 -2.77 -10.51 -5.66
CA TYR A 180 -3.27 -11.42 -4.62
C TYR A 180 -3.64 -10.67 -3.33
N ASP A 181 -3.91 -9.38 -3.42
CA ASP A 181 -4.32 -8.52 -2.29
C ASP A 181 -3.36 -8.60 -1.09
N VAL A 182 -2.06 -8.76 -1.34
CA VAL A 182 -1.06 -8.70 -0.29
C VAL A 182 -0.80 -7.25 0.09
N LEU A 183 -0.98 -6.93 1.38
CA LEU A 183 -0.62 -5.63 1.95
C LEU A 183 0.90 -5.47 1.91
N LEU A 184 1.36 -4.75 0.90
CA LEU A 184 2.75 -4.69 0.54
C LEU A 184 3.36 -3.33 0.85
N PHE A 185 4.41 -3.30 1.67
CA PHE A 185 5.33 -2.18 1.71
C PHE A 185 6.44 -2.40 0.67
N TYR A 186 6.44 -1.54 -0.33
CA TYR A 186 7.42 -1.53 -1.40
C TYR A 186 8.13 -0.19 -1.35
N ASP A 187 9.24 -0.14 -0.61
CA ASP A 187 10.07 1.05 -0.56
C ASP A 187 11.25 0.89 -1.52
N ASN A 188 11.41 1.92 -2.27
CA ASN A 188 12.49 2.07 -3.18
C ASN A 188 13.55 2.91 -2.47
N TYR A 189 14.72 2.33 -2.19
CA TYR A 189 15.89 3.08 -1.71
C TYR A 189 16.36 4.08 -2.78
N GLU A 190 15.45 4.94 -3.24
CA GLU A 190 15.85 6.08 -4.08
C GLU A 190 16.42 7.19 -3.20
N GLU A 191 17.49 7.81 -3.67
CA GLU A 191 18.11 8.96 -3.01
C GLU A 191 17.08 10.04 -2.66
N ALA A 192 16.05 10.24 -3.49
CA ALA A 192 14.99 11.21 -3.28
C ALA A 192 14.06 10.84 -2.10
N SER A 193 13.77 9.57 -1.86
CA SER A 193 12.92 9.13 -0.74
C SER A 193 13.64 9.15 0.60
N LEU A 194 14.97 9.04 0.56
CA LEU A 194 15.86 9.09 1.72
C LEU A 194 16.39 10.49 2.02
N TRP A 195 16.20 11.44 1.08
CA TRP A 195 16.69 12.81 1.26
C TRP A 195 16.06 13.46 2.49
N GLY A 196 16.91 13.79 3.47
CA GLY A 196 16.50 14.40 4.71
C GLY A 196 15.90 13.46 5.78
N LYS A 197 15.81 12.15 5.51
CA LYS A 197 15.39 11.15 6.49
C LYS A 197 16.59 10.50 7.17
N ASN A 198 16.42 10.17 8.45
CA ASN A 198 17.39 9.33 9.15
C ASN A 198 17.24 7.89 8.67
N LEU A 199 18.23 7.41 7.90
CA LEU A 199 18.21 6.04 7.36
C LEU A 199 18.08 4.97 8.45
N THR A 200 18.64 5.23 9.63
CA THR A 200 18.56 4.31 10.78
C THR A 200 17.12 4.21 11.31
N GLU A 201 16.39 5.33 11.38
CA GLU A 201 14.97 5.33 11.76
C GLU A 201 14.10 4.65 10.69
N HIS A 202 14.42 4.86 9.43
CA HIS A 202 13.71 4.24 8.33
C HIS A 202 13.92 2.71 8.33
N LEU A 203 15.16 2.26 8.44
CA LEU A 203 15.51 0.85 8.61
C LEU A 203 14.85 0.25 9.87
N HIS A 204 14.84 1.01 10.97
CA HIS A 204 14.17 0.56 12.19
C HIS A 204 12.67 0.36 11.96
N LYS A 205 11.98 1.26 11.25
CA LYS A 205 10.56 1.07 10.87
C LYS A 205 10.36 -0.16 10.00
N VAL A 206 11.17 -0.35 8.98
CA VAL A 206 11.10 -1.50 8.07
C VAL A 206 11.36 -2.81 8.83
N TYR A 207 12.32 -2.84 9.76
CA TYR A 207 12.72 -4.05 10.48
C TYR A 207 12.12 -4.17 11.89
N SER A 208 11.39 -3.16 12.40
CA SER A 208 10.76 -3.21 13.73
C SER A 208 9.51 -4.08 13.83
N GLY A 209 9.10 -4.74 12.74
CA GLY A 209 7.96 -5.66 12.73
C GLY A 209 6.63 -5.00 12.39
N SER A 210 6.67 -3.93 11.57
CA SER A 210 5.47 -3.37 10.94
C SER A 210 4.87 -4.26 9.86
N ALA A 211 5.48 -5.42 9.56
CA ALA A 211 4.97 -6.42 8.63
C ALA A 211 5.10 -7.84 9.20
N ARG A 212 4.43 -8.79 8.56
CA ARG A 212 4.54 -10.21 8.91
C ARG A 212 5.85 -10.82 8.42
N TYR A 213 6.31 -10.41 7.22
CA TYR A 213 7.57 -10.84 6.64
C TYR A 213 8.30 -9.69 5.94
N CYS A 214 9.63 -9.73 5.97
CA CYS A 214 10.50 -8.90 5.16
C CYS A 214 11.23 -9.77 4.13
N VAL A 215 10.94 -9.61 2.84
CA VAL A 215 11.69 -10.25 1.77
C VAL A 215 12.90 -9.38 1.44
N MET A 216 14.08 -9.90 1.76
CA MET A 216 15.35 -9.20 1.54
C MET A 216 15.97 -9.68 0.23
N PHE A 217 16.03 -8.80 -0.76
CA PHE A 217 16.62 -9.06 -2.07
C PHE A 217 18.11 -8.74 -2.04
N ILE A 218 18.91 -9.78 -1.87
CA ILE A 218 20.35 -9.67 -1.62
C ILE A 218 21.10 -9.68 -2.94
N SER A 219 21.83 -8.58 -3.19
CA SER A 219 22.78 -8.43 -4.29
C SER A 219 24.00 -7.66 -3.82
N LYS A 220 25.05 -7.60 -4.67
CA LYS A 220 26.20 -6.72 -4.43
C LYS A 220 25.75 -5.26 -4.25
N HIS A 221 24.80 -4.79 -5.07
CA HIS A 221 24.28 -3.43 -4.98
C HIS A 221 23.56 -3.18 -3.65
N TYR A 222 22.82 -4.17 -3.16
CA TYR A 222 22.15 -4.10 -1.87
C TYR A 222 23.17 -3.98 -0.73
N ALA A 223 24.21 -4.81 -0.72
CA ALA A 223 25.28 -4.75 0.27
C ALA A 223 25.98 -3.39 0.28
N ASP A 224 26.34 -2.85 -0.87
CA ASP A 224 27.04 -1.57 -1.01
C ASP A 224 26.19 -0.38 -0.49
N LYS A 225 24.87 -0.43 -0.61
CA LYS A 225 23.96 0.65 -0.17
C LYS A 225 23.59 0.58 1.30
N VAL A 226 23.38 -0.61 1.82
CA VAL A 226 22.94 -0.78 3.23
C VAL A 226 24.11 -0.61 4.20
N TRP A 227 25.36 -0.82 3.76
CA TRP A 227 26.55 -0.95 4.62
C TRP A 227 27.65 0.09 4.44
N PRO A 228 27.38 1.37 4.13
CA PRO A 228 28.44 2.34 3.86
C PRO A 228 29.27 2.73 5.09
N THR A 229 28.83 2.41 6.33
CA THR A 229 29.56 2.75 7.55
C THR A 229 29.46 1.65 8.62
N HIS A 230 30.52 1.53 9.45
CA HIS A 230 30.60 0.55 10.56
C HIS A 230 29.47 0.65 11.58
N GLU A 231 29.01 1.87 11.88
CA GLU A 231 27.94 2.10 12.86
C GLU A 231 26.57 1.58 12.38
N ARG A 232 26.28 1.75 11.09
CA ARG A 232 25.04 1.23 10.49
C ARG A 232 25.03 -0.29 10.47
N ARG A 233 26.18 -0.89 10.22
CA ARG A 233 26.38 -2.35 10.20
C ARG A 233 25.95 -2.98 11.53
N SER A 234 26.45 -2.47 12.66
CA SER A 234 26.16 -3.02 13.99
C SER A 234 24.69 -2.87 14.39
N ALA A 235 24.03 -1.76 14.01
CA ALA A 235 22.61 -1.56 14.26
C ALA A 235 21.73 -2.54 13.45
N PHE A 236 22.12 -2.79 12.21
CA PHE A 236 21.42 -3.70 11.31
C PHE A 236 21.61 -5.17 11.71
N GLU A 237 22.83 -5.57 12.06
CA GLU A 237 23.15 -6.90 12.58
C GLU A 237 22.25 -7.26 13.78
N LYS A 238 22.13 -6.36 14.74
CA LYS A 238 21.24 -6.52 15.90
C LYS A 238 19.75 -6.63 15.53
N ALA A 239 19.31 -5.87 14.53
CA ALA A 239 17.92 -5.90 14.07
C ALA A 239 17.57 -7.22 13.35
N ILE A 240 18.51 -7.77 12.58
CA ILE A 240 18.38 -9.06 11.91
C ILE A 240 18.40 -10.21 12.92
N GLU A 241 19.38 -10.22 13.84
CA GLU A 241 19.51 -11.25 14.87
C GLU A 241 18.26 -11.37 15.77
N ALA A 242 17.59 -10.26 16.04
CA ALA A 242 16.41 -10.26 16.90
C ALA A 242 15.14 -10.85 16.23
N LYS A 243 15.13 -11.06 14.91
CA LYS A 243 13.91 -11.42 14.13
C LYS A 243 14.18 -12.35 12.94
N GLU A 244 14.92 -13.43 13.15
CA GLU A 244 15.29 -14.37 12.08
C GLU A 244 14.10 -14.93 11.29
N GLU A 245 13.00 -15.30 11.95
CA GLU A 245 11.80 -15.83 11.29
C GLU A 245 11.03 -14.82 10.44
N TYR A 246 11.29 -13.53 10.67
CA TYR A 246 10.70 -12.43 9.94
C TYR A 246 11.35 -12.20 8.57
N ILE A 247 12.63 -12.57 8.43
CA ILE A 247 13.42 -12.28 7.23
C ILE A 247 13.40 -13.46 6.26
N LEU A 248 12.89 -13.23 5.07
CA LEU A 248 12.92 -14.16 3.95
C LEU A 248 14.02 -13.74 2.98
N ALA A 249 15.16 -14.43 3.03
CA ALA A 249 16.31 -14.10 2.19
C ALA A 249 16.14 -14.60 0.75
N ALA A 250 16.28 -13.70 -0.22
CA ALA A 250 16.25 -14.00 -1.66
C ALA A 250 17.51 -13.40 -2.31
N ARG A 251 18.33 -14.22 -2.97
CA ARG A 251 19.68 -13.83 -3.43
C ARG A 251 19.79 -13.80 -4.95
N PHE A 252 20.27 -12.69 -5.48
CA PHE A 252 20.66 -12.57 -6.88
C PHE A 252 22.08 -13.10 -7.13
N ASP A 253 22.93 -13.07 -6.10
CA ASP A 253 24.33 -13.51 -6.17
C ASP A 253 24.80 -14.10 -4.83
N ASN A 254 26.08 -14.36 -4.71
CA ASN A 254 26.70 -14.95 -3.51
C ASN A 254 27.17 -13.91 -2.49
N THR A 255 26.69 -12.67 -2.57
CA THR A 255 27.05 -11.59 -1.64
C THR A 255 26.70 -11.96 -0.20
N ASP A 256 27.67 -11.86 0.70
CA ASP A 256 27.46 -12.07 2.13
C ASP A 256 26.86 -10.81 2.76
N ILE A 257 25.86 -11.03 3.59
CA ILE A 257 25.23 -10.00 4.41
C ILE A 257 25.64 -10.23 5.86
N PRO A 258 26.45 -9.35 6.45
CA PRO A 258 26.82 -9.44 7.87
C PRO A 258 25.57 -9.42 8.77
N GLY A 259 25.56 -10.26 9.83
CA GLY A 259 24.39 -10.43 10.71
C GLY A 259 23.31 -11.39 10.18
N LEU A 260 23.32 -11.72 8.90
CA LEU A 260 22.46 -12.79 8.40
C LEU A 260 23.17 -14.14 8.62
N HIS A 261 22.64 -14.94 9.55
CA HIS A 261 23.25 -16.23 9.89
C HIS A 261 23.36 -17.15 8.66
N LYS A 262 24.52 -17.80 8.52
CA LYS A 262 24.80 -18.73 7.41
C LYS A 262 23.85 -19.93 7.32
N HIS A 263 23.06 -20.15 8.36
CA HIS A 263 22.07 -21.24 8.44
C HIS A 263 20.69 -20.84 7.92
N ILE A 264 20.45 -19.54 7.62
CA ILE A 264 19.17 -19.11 7.06
C ILE A 264 19.06 -19.65 5.64
N VAL A 265 18.02 -20.44 5.40
CA VAL A 265 17.69 -20.93 4.05
C VAL A 265 17.26 -19.75 3.19
N TYR A 266 17.89 -19.62 2.04
CA TYR A 266 17.60 -18.56 1.08
C TYR A 266 17.05 -19.11 -0.23
N ILE A 267 16.35 -18.27 -0.97
CA ILE A 267 15.91 -18.56 -2.34
C ILE A 267 16.95 -18.00 -3.32
N ASP A 268 17.44 -18.84 -4.23
CA ASP A 268 18.37 -18.44 -5.30
C ASP A 268 17.58 -17.89 -6.50
N LEU A 269 17.58 -16.56 -6.65
CA LEU A 269 16.86 -15.85 -7.70
C LEU A 269 17.42 -16.04 -9.11
N ARG A 270 18.63 -16.61 -9.25
CA ARG A 270 19.18 -17.02 -10.54
C ARG A 270 18.45 -18.22 -11.13
N LYS A 271 17.67 -18.93 -10.29
CA LYS A 271 16.92 -20.14 -10.62
C LYS A 271 15.42 -19.99 -10.44
N LYS A 272 14.96 -18.77 -10.14
CA LYS A 272 13.55 -18.49 -9.85
C LYS A 272 13.05 -17.27 -10.61
N THR A 273 11.91 -17.42 -11.25
CA THR A 273 11.20 -16.29 -11.87
C THR A 273 10.47 -15.46 -10.81
N PRO A 274 10.07 -14.21 -11.10
CA PRO A 274 9.24 -13.41 -10.21
C PRO A 274 7.95 -14.12 -9.80
N GLU A 275 7.32 -14.85 -10.71
CA GLU A 275 6.10 -15.63 -10.51
C GLU A 275 6.33 -16.75 -9.49
N GLU A 276 7.40 -17.53 -9.67
CA GLU A 276 7.76 -18.61 -8.74
C GLU A 276 8.09 -18.08 -7.33
N LEU A 277 8.77 -16.94 -7.22
CA LEU A 277 9.05 -16.31 -5.93
C LEU A 277 7.76 -15.81 -5.27
N THR A 278 6.86 -15.20 -6.06
CA THR A 278 5.55 -14.75 -5.58
C THR A 278 4.76 -15.92 -4.97
N MET A 279 4.72 -17.07 -5.64
CA MET A 279 4.04 -18.26 -5.12
C MET A 279 4.62 -18.73 -3.79
N LEU A 280 5.94 -18.71 -3.63
CA LEU A 280 6.60 -19.05 -2.36
C LEU A 280 6.25 -18.07 -1.23
N ILE A 281 6.17 -16.77 -1.53
CA ILE A 281 5.75 -15.74 -0.57
C ILE A 281 4.29 -15.96 -0.16
N LEU A 282 3.38 -16.21 -1.12
CA LEU A 282 1.98 -16.51 -0.85
C LEU A 282 1.82 -17.75 0.03
N GLN A 283 2.57 -18.80 -0.24
CA GLN A 283 2.60 -20.02 0.60
C GLN A 283 3.06 -19.71 2.02
N LYS A 284 4.07 -18.85 2.22
CA LYS A 284 4.49 -18.38 3.54
C LYS A 284 3.41 -17.57 4.26
N LEU A 285 2.60 -16.82 3.53
CA LEU A 285 1.45 -16.08 4.06
C LEU A 285 0.26 -16.99 4.41
N GLY A 286 0.30 -18.28 4.02
CA GLY A 286 -0.80 -19.24 4.20
C GLY A 286 -1.90 -19.05 3.13
N ARG A 287 -1.55 -18.46 1.99
CA ARG A 287 -2.46 -18.26 0.84
C ARG A 287 -2.16 -19.30 -0.23
N GLU A 288 -3.23 -19.91 -0.78
CA GLU A 288 -3.10 -20.78 -1.96
C GLU A 288 -3.10 -19.88 -3.20
N GLY A 289 -1.94 -19.76 -3.85
CA GLY A 289 -1.85 -19.08 -5.14
C GLY A 289 -2.35 -20.01 -6.26
N VAL A 290 -3.14 -19.49 -7.19
CA VAL A 290 -3.42 -20.20 -8.45
C VAL A 290 -2.18 -20.07 -9.33
N PRO A 291 -1.60 -21.17 -9.85
CA PRO A 291 -0.47 -21.09 -10.78
C PRO A 291 -0.83 -20.24 -12.01
N PHE A 292 0.13 -19.40 -12.45
CA PHE A 292 0.00 -18.57 -13.66
C PHE A 292 0.00 -19.41 -14.92
#